data_fc334eb246410affc99c1e05a7e8588a
#
_entry.id   fc334eb246410affc99c1e05a7e8588a
#
_cell.length_a   1.000
_cell.length_b   1.000
_cell.length_c   1.000
_cell.angle_alpha   90.00
_cell.angle_beta   90.00
_cell.angle_gamma   90.00
#
_symmetry.space_group_name_H-M   'P 1'
#
loop_
_entity.id
_entity.type
_entity.pdbx_description
1 polymer ?
#
loop_
_entity_poly.entity_id
_entity_poly.type
_entity_poly.pdbx_seq_one_letter_code
_entity_poly.pdbx_strand_id
1 'polypeptide(L)'
;MRSRYGNPARTAWLVLAGLVVFMLVLAGCGSSSSDTSGGGSSEEALQKLGKGEGEVSLISWAGYVEPEWSKPFEQKTGCKVNNKVAGTSDEMVKLMSSGQYDGVSASGNATARLVAAGYVAPVNTDLVPNYKTVFSDLKDQPYNTFEGVNYGIPHGRGANLLMWNGNDVKPAPTSWNVTMDPKVASKYKGKISQYDDPMSIAEAAVYLKAHETSLGIENPYELNEEQFNAAVELLKEQQPNVGEYWGEAAKQISGFANGDNTVGTTWQYQYFALKEEGVPVAASPAKQGFLPEEGATGWSDTWMIAKNAKHPNCMYEWMNWIIEPKVNAEVAEYFGEAPAQEKACEETKNPNFCAEYHAEEPDFWKRVYYWETPLADCGNGEEDCMDYNDWVKAWTSIKG
;
A
#
# COMPACT_ATOMS: atom_id res chain seq x y z
N MET A 1 -25.91 -54.13 -12.70
CA MET A 1 -25.19 -55.00 -13.65
C MET A 1 -23.74 -54.57 -13.60
N ARG A 2 -22.95 -55.29 -12.90
CA ARG A 2 -21.88 -56.24 -13.31
C ARG A 2 -20.85 -55.55 -14.22
N SER A 3 -19.62 -55.27 -13.74
CA SER A 3 -18.48 -56.21 -13.47
C SER A 3 -17.49 -56.10 -14.64
N ARG A 4 -16.22 -55.98 -14.56
CA ARG A 4 -15.13 -56.55 -13.80
C ARG A 4 -13.80 -56.09 -14.41
N TYR A 5 -12.81 -55.78 -13.57
CA TYR A 5 -11.49 -56.43 -13.43
C TYR A 5 -10.45 -56.34 -14.57
N GLY A 6 -9.24 -55.94 -14.18
CA GLY A 6 -8.00 -56.46 -14.70
C GLY A 6 -6.75 -55.59 -14.48
N ASN A 7 -6.07 -55.74 -13.34
CA ASN A 7 -4.61 -55.65 -13.18
C ASN A 7 -4.06 -57.07 -13.27
N PRO A 8 -2.79 -57.41 -13.40
CA PRO A 8 -1.52 -56.72 -13.20
C PRO A 8 -0.35 -57.19 -14.15
N ALA A 9 0.87 -56.66 -13.95
CA ALA A 9 2.17 -57.38 -13.79
C ALA A 9 3.34 -56.49 -14.18
N ARG A 10 4.11 -56.14 -13.21
CA ARG A 10 5.50 -56.47 -12.82
C ARG A 10 6.35 -57.12 -13.91
N THR A 11 7.50 -56.52 -14.25
CA THR A 11 8.80 -57.22 -14.30
C THR A 11 9.98 -56.22 -14.12
N ALA A 12 10.96 -56.71 -13.37
CA ALA A 12 12.15 -56.04 -12.89
C ALA A 12 13.39 -56.43 -13.74
N TRP A 13 14.55 -55.85 -13.34
CA TRP A 13 15.94 -56.19 -13.68
C TRP A 13 16.49 -55.52 -14.96
N LEU A 14 17.68 -54.91 -14.99
CA LEU A 14 19.01 -55.32 -14.55
C LEU A 14 19.97 -54.10 -14.40
N VAL A 15 20.85 -54.23 -13.46
CA VAL A 15 22.05 -53.45 -13.18
C VAL A 15 23.13 -53.71 -14.25
N LEU A 16 23.90 -52.71 -14.63
CA LEU A 16 25.28 -52.92 -15.09
C LEU A 16 26.18 -51.71 -14.70
N ALA A 17 27.19 -52.03 -13.95
CA ALA A 17 28.29 -51.20 -13.55
C ALA A 17 29.43 -51.25 -14.57
N GLY A 18 30.23 -50.19 -14.63
CA GLY A 18 31.51 -50.14 -15.39
C GLY A 18 32.18 -48.79 -15.18
N LEU A 19 32.99 -48.66 -14.27
CA LEU A 19 34.45 -48.60 -14.05
C LEU A 19 35.22 -47.59 -14.93
N VAL A 20 35.65 -46.51 -14.28
CA VAL A 20 36.98 -45.91 -14.15
C VAL A 20 37.88 -45.71 -15.38
N VAL A 21 38.25 -44.46 -15.65
CA VAL A 21 39.65 -44.12 -15.98
C VAL A 21 40.03 -42.76 -15.34
N PHE A 22 41.06 -42.79 -14.53
CA PHE A 22 41.82 -41.70 -13.95
C PHE A 22 42.73 -41.07 -15.01
N MET A 23 42.79 -39.75 -15.13
CA MET A 23 43.98 -39.06 -15.55
C MET A 23 44.20 -37.77 -14.71
N LEU A 24 45.22 -37.81 -13.90
CA LEU A 24 45.85 -36.69 -13.26
C LEU A 24 46.68 -35.90 -14.28
N VAL A 25 46.48 -34.58 -14.25
CA VAL A 25 47.54 -33.63 -14.64
C VAL A 25 47.61 -32.56 -13.56
N LEU A 26 48.77 -32.48 -12.94
CA LEU A 26 49.19 -31.52 -11.95
C LEU A 26 49.63 -30.21 -12.63
N ALA A 27 49.38 -29.14 -11.90
CA ALA A 27 50.21 -27.95 -11.66
C ALA A 27 49.61 -26.60 -12.05
N GLY A 28 49.45 -25.77 -11.03
CA GLY A 28 49.16 -24.34 -11.15
C GLY A 28 48.79 -23.75 -9.80
N CYS A 29 49.76 -23.46 -8.94
CA CYS A 29 49.58 -22.69 -7.70
C CYS A 29 49.06 -21.28 -8.05
N GLY A 30 47.93 -20.90 -7.48
CA GLY A 30 47.49 -19.53 -7.38
C GLY A 30 46.66 -19.40 -6.11
N SER A 31 47.26 -18.83 -5.06
CA SER A 31 46.61 -18.50 -3.81
C SER A 31 45.54 -17.44 -4.07
N SER A 32 44.31 -17.76 -3.78
CA SER A 32 43.29 -16.74 -3.50
C SER A 32 42.45 -17.24 -2.34
N SER A 33 42.55 -16.51 -1.26
CA SER A 33 41.77 -16.59 -0.05
C SER A 33 40.29 -16.66 -0.36
N SER A 34 39.64 -17.72 0.02
CA SER A 34 38.19 -17.83 0.08
C SER A 34 37.71 -17.13 1.34
N ASP A 35 37.37 -15.85 1.23
CA ASP A 35 36.45 -15.22 2.16
C ASP A 35 35.03 -15.64 1.77
N THR A 36 34.50 -16.57 2.51
CA THR A 36 33.08 -16.88 2.55
C THR A 36 32.40 -15.85 3.45
N SER A 37 32.18 -14.66 2.94
CA SER A 37 31.19 -13.75 3.46
C SER A 37 29.87 -14.06 2.73
N GLY A 38 28.88 -14.54 3.47
CA GLY A 38 27.51 -14.60 3.01
C GLY A 38 26.99 -13.18 2.81
N GLY A 39 27.21 -12.65 1.61
CA GLY A 39 26.59 -11.43 1.13
C GLY A 39 25.43 -11.84 0.25
N GLY A 40 24.20 -11.53 0.69
CA GLY A 40 23.08 -11.46 -0.22
C GLY A 40 23.48 -10.54 -1.37
N SER A 41 23.39 -11.02 -2.60
CA SER A 41 23.57 -10.19 -3.80
C SER A 41 22.48 -9.12 -3.77
N SER A 42 22.82 -7.89 -3.41
CA SER A 42 21.98 -6.75 -3.71
C SER A 42 21.83 -6.73 -5.23
N GLU A 43 20.67 -7.08 -5.75
CA GLU A 43 20.41 -6.96 -7.17
C GLU A 43 20.49 -5.48 -7.53
N GLU A 44 21.34 -5.16 -8.50
CA GLU A 44 21.53 -3.78 -8.90
C GLU A 44 20.30 -3.28 -9.66
N ALA A 45 19.84 -2.08 -9.29
CA ALA A 45 18.87 -1.32 -10.08
C ALA A 45 19.34 -1.14 -11.52
N LEU A 46 18.41 -0.95 -12.46
CA LEU A 46 18.75 -0.61 -13.85
C LEU A 46 19.67 0.60 -13.88
N GLN A 47 20.80 0.52 -14.62
CA GLN A 47 21.82 1.58 -14.64
C GLN A 47 21.64 2.56 -15.81
N LYS A 48 20.90 2.18 -16.85
CA LYS A 48 20.70 3.00 -18.04
C LYS A 48 19.41 2.61 -18.75
N LEU A 49 18.61 3.61 -19.14
CA LEU A 49 17.46 3.39 -20.00
C LEU A 49 17.89 3.03 -21.43
N GLY A 50 17.23 2.01 -21.96
CA GLY A 50 17.28 1.64 -23.36
C GLY A 50 16.03 2.15 -24.11
N LYS A 51 15.74 1.50 -25.25
CA LYS A 51 14.50 1.73 -25.97
C LYS A 51 13.36 0.96 -25.27
N GLY A 52 12.18 1.59 -25.15
CA GLY A 52 11.00 0.93 -24.65
C GLY A 52 10.64 -0.35 -25.43
N GLU A 53 10.16 -1.35 -24.73
CA GLU A 53 9.89 -2.70 -25.23
C GLU A 53 8.54 -2.79 -25.96
N GLY A 54 7.74 -1.72 -25.97
CA GLY A 54 6.48 -1.61 -26.71
C GLY A 54 5.22 -1.83 -25.85
N GLU A 55 5.37 -2.34 -24.64
CA GLU A 55 4.24 -2.44 -23.67
C GLU A 55 4.74 -2.39 -22.23
N VAL A 56 3.82 -2.17 -21.29
CA VAL A 56 4.02 -2.29 -19.85
C VAL A 56 2.77 -2.87 -19.22
N SER A 57 2.93 -3.84 -18.32
CA SER A 57 1.84 -4.50 -17.61
C SER A 57 1.86 -4.09 -16.14
N LEU A 58 0.81 -3.42 -15.68
CA LEU A 58 0.73 -2.77 -14.38
C LEU A 58 -0.34 -3.40 -13.49
N ILE A 59 -0.13 -3.30 -12.18
CA ILE A 59 -1.16 -3.46 -11.15
C ILE A 59 -1.33 -2.12 -10.46
N SER A 60 -2.56 -1.65 -10.31
CA SER A 60 -2.83 -0.38 -9.64
C SER A 60 -4.15 -0.35 -8.90
N TRP A 61 -4.32 0.63 -8.05
CA TRP A 61 -5.63 1.04 -7.55
C TRP A 61 -6.51 1.58 -8.69
N ALA A 62 -7.82 1.54 -8.48
CA ALA A 62 -8.76 2.20 -9.39
C ALA A 62 -8.45 3.71 -9.46
N GLY A 63 -8.47 4.28 -10.66
CA GLY A 63 -8.22 5.71 -10.84
C GLY A 63 -6.75 6.11 -11.07
N TYR A 64 -5.80 5.18 -10.98
CA TYR A 64 -4.38 5.51 -11.22
C TYR A 64 -3.93 5.32 -12.66
N VAL A 65 -4.66 4.56 -13.45
CA VAL A 65 -4.33 4.29 -14.85
C VAL A 65 -5.57 4.48 -15.72
N GLU A 66 -5.91 5.73 -15.97
CA GLU A 66 -7.07 6.09 -16.78
C GLU A 66 -6.66 6.48 -18.21
N PRO A 67 -7.57 6.41 -19.19
CA PRO A 67 -7.29 6.74 -20.59
C PRO A 67 -6.76 8.17 -20.80
N GLU A 68 -7.12 9.11 -19.94
CA GLU A 68 -6.79 10.52 -20.02
C GLU A 68 -5.29 10.76 -20.02
N TRP A 69 -4.53 9.97 -19.24
CA TRP A 69 -3.06 10.06 -19.19
C TRP A 69 -2.34 8.82 -19.71
N SER A 70 -2.97 7.64 -19.72
CA SER A 70 -2.33 6.44 -20.27
C SER A 70 -2.20 6.49 -21.78
N LYS A 71 -3.21 6.99 -22.51
CA LYS A 71 -3.12 7.14 -23.99
C LYS A 71 -2.09 8.15 -24.45
N PRO A 72 -1.96 9.36 -23.86
CA PRO A 72 -0.84 10.24 -24.16
C PRO A 72 0.54 9.62 -23.89
N PHE A 73 0.67 8.83 -22.81
CA PHE A 73 1.88 8.06 -22.53
C PHE A 73 2.20 7.08 -23.68
N GLU A 74 1.22 6.27 -24.08
CA GLU A 74 1.37 5.32 -25.19
C GLU A 74 1.81 6.00 -26.50
N GLN A 75 1.20 7.17 -26.79
CA GLN A 75 1.54 7.95 -28.00
C GLN A 75 2.96 8.52 -27.95
N LYS A 76 3.41 8.98 -26.76
CA LYS A 76 4.72 9.60 -26.56
C LYS A 76 5.85 8.58 -26.56
N THR A 77 5.64 7.43 -25.90
CA THR A 77 6.70 6.43 -25.64
C THR A 77 6.66 5.23 -26.57
N GLY A 78 5.49 4.92 -27.14
CA GLY A 78 5.22 3.68 -27.85
C GLY A 78 5.03 2.47 -26.92
N CYS A 79 4.96 2.67 -25.59
CA CYS A 79 4.72 1.64 -24.60
C CYS A 79 3.20 1.54 -24.34
N LYS A 80 2.55 0.50 -24.86
CA LYS A 80 1.14 0.21 -24.59
C LYS A 80 0.94 -0.16 -23.12
N VAL A 81 -0.07 0.43 -22.47
CA VAL A 81 -0.36 0.16 -21.06
C VAL A 81 -1.44 -0.92 -20.92
N ASN A 82 -1.10 -2.01 -20.24
CA ASN A 82 -2.03 -3.05 -19.82
C ASN A 82 -2.17 -2.97 -18.30
N ASN A 83 -3.34 -2.58 -17.77
CA ASN A 83 -3.55 -2.38 -16.34
C ASN A 83 -4.51 -3.42 -15.75
N LYS A 84 -4.16 -3.94 -14.58
CA LYS A 84 -5.02 -4.74 -13.71
C LYS A 84 -5.32 -3.93 -12.44
N VAL A 85 -6.58 -3.56 -12.27
CA VAL A 85 -7.04 -2.92 -11.01
C VAL A 85 -7.12 -3.98 -9.92
N ALA A 86 -6.59 -3.65 -8.76
CA ALA A 86 -6.69 -4.42 -7.52
C ALA A 86 -7.33 -3.56 -6.40
N GLY A 87 -8.05 -4.20 -5.49
CA GLY A 87 -8.81 -3.53 -4.43
C GLY A 87 -8.09 -3.49 -3.08
N THR A 88 -7.04 -4.31 -2.88
CA THR A 88 -6.28 -4.39 -1.62
C THR A 88 -4.80 -4.62 -1.86
N SER A 89 -3.95 -4.19 -0.91
CA SER A 89 -2.52 -4.47 -0.93
C SER A 89 -2.23 -5.99 -0.98
N ASP A 90 -3.03 -6.82 -0.32
CA ASP A 90 -2.89 -8.27 -0.35
C ASP A 90 -3.13 -8.87 -1.73
N GLU A 91 -4.14 -8.36 -2.44
CA GLU A 91 -4.38 -8.75 -3.85
C GLU A 91 -3.18 -8.36 -4.72
N MET A 92 -2.60 -7.18 -4.51
CA MET A 92 -1.43 -6.71 -5.26
C MET A 92 -0.21 -7.59 -5.03
N VAL A 93 0.11 -7.94 -3.78
CA VAL A 93 1.20 -8.87 -3.44
C VAL A 93 0.98 -10.23 -4.11
N LYS A 94 -0.24 -10.75 -4.07
CA LYS A 94 -0.61 -12.02 -4.72
C LYS A 94 -0.47 -11.95 -6.25
N LEU A 95 -0.89 -10.86 -6.88
CA LEU A 95 -0.76 -10.69 -8.33
C LEU A 95 0.72 -10.59 -8.74
N MET A 96 1.55 -9.86 -7.98
CA MET A 96 2.99 -9.76 -8.22
C MET A 96 3.71 -11.11 -8.14
N SER A 97 3.26 -12.03 -7.28
CA SER A 97 3.82 -13.38 -7.18
C SER A 97 3.69 -14.20 -8.47
N SER A 98 2.78 -13.82 -9.36
CA SER A 98 2.59 -14.49 -10.66
C SER A 98 3.73 -14.23 -11.65
N GLY A 99 4.53 -13.18 -11.47
CA GLY A 99 5.58 -12.75 -12.40
C GLY A 99 5.08 -12.31 -13.78
N GLN A 100 3.80 -11.93 -13.88
CA GLN A 100 3.19 -11.51 -15.16
C GLN A 100 3.20 -10.00 -15.38
N TYR A 101 3.51 -9.22 -14.35
CA TYR A 101 3.45 -7.76 -14.38
C TYR A 101 4.84 -7.15 -14.32
N ASP A 102 4.97 -5.96 -14.89
CA ASP A 102 6.22 -5.20 -14.89
C ASP A 102 6.33 -4.25 -13.70
N GLY A 103 5.19 -3.86 -13.13
CA GLY A 103 5.16 -2.99 -11.97
C GLY A 103 3.83 -2.98 -11.25
N VAL A 104 3.87 -2.41 -10.05
CA VAL A 104 2.73 -2.26 -9.16
C VAL A 104 2.75 -0.90 -8.48
N SER A 105 1.58 -0.27 -8.32
CA SER A 105 1.42 0.86 -7.41
C SER A 105 0.73 0.35 -6.15
N ALA A 106 1.48 0.25 -5.06
CA ALA A 106 0.99 -0.29 -3.79
C ALA A 106 1.33 0.63 -2.63
N SER A 107 0.55 0.50 -1.56
CA SER A 107 0.75 1.24 -0.32
C SER A 107 1.88 0.63 0.53
N GLY A 108 2.39 1.38 1.49
CA GLY A 108 3.55 1.00 2.31
C GLY A 108 3.41 -0.30 3.08
N ASN A 109 2.18 -0.70 3.43
CA ASN A 109 1.90 -1.99 4.07
C ASN A 109 2.22 -3.22 3.17
N ALA A 110 2.49 -3.01 1.88
CA ALA A 110 2.94 -4.06 0.97
C ALA A 110 4.45 -4.01 0.69
N THR A 111 5.13 -2.87 0.90
CA THR A 111 6.49 -2.64 0.42
C THR A 111 7.48 -3.67 0.96
N ALA A 112 7.62 -3.80 2.27
CA ALA A 112 8.58 -4.76 2.87
C ALA A 112 8.25 -6.21 2.47
N ARG A 113 6.97 -6.55 2.32
CA ARG A 113 6.52 -7.87 1.89
C ARG A 113 6.91 -8.18 0.45
N LEU A 114 6.76 -7.21 -0.46
CA LEU A 114 7.17 -7.33 -1.86
C LEU A 114 8.69 -7.45 -1.99
N VAL A 115 9.44 -6.68 -1.19
CA VAL A 115 10.91 -6.74 -1.12
C VAL A 115 11.38 -8.07 -0.56
N ALA A 116 10.88 -8.49 0.60
CA ALA A 116 11.25 -9.75 1.25
C ALA A 116 10.92 -10.99 0.40
N ALA A 117 9.80 -10.95 -0.35
CA ALA A 117 9.44 -12.00 -1.28
C ALA A 117 10.26 -11.98 -2.58
N GLY A 118 11.08 -10.96 -2.82
CA GLY A 118 11.86 -10.81 -4.04
C GLY A 118 11.00 -10.57 -5.29
N TYR A 119 9.85 -9.91 -5.15
CA TYR A 119 8.94 -9.62 -6.26
C TYR A 119 9.24 -8.27 -6.93
N VAL A 120 9.90 -7.37 -6.22
CA VAL A 120 10.29 -6.05 -6.73
C VAL A 120 11.81 -5.89 -6.69
N ALA A 121 12.32 -4.96 -7.50
CA ALA A 121 13.73 -4.62 -7.60
C ALA A 121 13.99 -3.19 -7.12
N PRO A 122 15.23 -2.86 -6.70
CA PRO A 122 15.65 -1.50 -6.45
C PRO A 122 15.38 -0.57 -7.62
N VAL A 123 14.99 0.66 -7.34
CA VAL A 123 14.75 1.71 -8.33
C VAL A 123 15.93 2.69 -8.37
N ASN A 124 16.49 2.89 -9.55
CA ASN A 124 17.47 3.95 -9.78
C ASN A 124 16.73 5.26 -10.07
N THR A 125 16.62 6.11 -9.07
CA THR A 125 15.90 7.39 -9.17
C THR A 125 16.55 8.39 -10.14
N ASP A 126 17.82 8.23 -10.49
CA ASP A 126 18.49 9.05 -11.52
C ASP A 126 17.92 8.81 -12.93
N LEU A 127 17.28 7.65 -13.15
CA LEU A 127 16.57 7.31 -14.39
C LEU A 127 15.12 7.85 -14.43
N VAL A 128 14.68 8.53 -13.37
CA VAL A 128 13.36 9.15 -13.22
C VAL A 128 13.54 10.66 -13.03
N PRO A 129 13.78 11.46 -14.08
CA PRO A 129 14.14 12.88 -13.97
C PRO A 129 13.16 13.72 -13.13
N ASN A 130 11.86 13.42 -13.21
CA ASN A 130 10.83 14.13 -12.45
C ASN A 130 10.87 13.84 -10.92
N TYR A 131 11.59 12.79 -10.49
CA TYR A 131 11.79 12.49 -9.07
C TYR A 131 12.51 13.61 -8.31
N LYS A 132 13.29 14.42 -9.02
CA LYS A 132 14.03 15.55 -8.41
C LYS A 132 13.12 16.57 -7.74
N THR A 133 11.94 16.78 -8.28
CA THR A 133 10.93 17.75 -7.82
C THR A 133 9.73 17.09 -7.11
N VAL A 134 9.86 15.83 -6.70
CA VAL A 134 8.96 15.22 -5.70
C VAL A 134 9.21 15.88 -4.35
N PHE A 135 8.16 16.14 -3.57
CA PHE A 135 8.26 16.68 -2.21
C PHE A 135 9.28 15.91 -1.38
N SER A 136 10.14 16.62 -0.67
CA SER A 136 11.26 16.02 0.07
C SER A 136 10.81 15.06 1.17
N ASP A 137 9.65 15.30 1.76
CA ASP A 137 9.04 14.49 2.81
C ASP A 137 8.31 13.23 2.28
N LEU A 138 8.35 12.99 0.96
CA LEU A 138 7.92 11.74 0.32
C LEU A 138 9.07 10.87 -0.16
N LYS A 139 10.31 11.39 -0.11
CA LYS A 139 11.51 10.67 -0.51
C LYS A 139 12.10 9.91 0.67
N ASP A 140 12.68 8.75 0.37
CA ASP A 140 13.43 7.94 1.35
C ASP A 140 12.64 7.61 2.63
N GLN A 141 11.34 7.38 2.47
CA GLN A 141 10.43 7.03 3.54
C GLN A 141 10.30 5.51 3.71
N PRO A 142 9.93 4.97 4.88
CA PRO A 142 9.77 3.53 5.12
C PRO A 142 8.85 2.82 4.13
N TYR A 143 7.85 3.53 3.59
CA TYR A 143 6.91 2.98 2.63
C TYR A 143 7.43 2.95 1.17
N ASN A 144 8.60 3.50 0.88
CA ASN A 144 9.24 3.43 -0.44
C ASN A 144 10.72 3.06 -0.41
N THR A 145 11.33 3.03 0.77
CA THR A 145 12.75 2.77 0.98
C THR A 145 12.90 1.72 2.08
N PHE A 146 13.58 0.63 1.78
CA PHE A 146 13.82 -0.47 2.69
C PHE A 146 15.33 -0.69 2.84
N GLU A 147 15.84 -0.72 4.09
CA GLU A 147 17.28 -0.84 4.39
C GLU A 147 18.16 0.19 3.64
N GLY A 148 17.65 1.41 3.45
CA GLY A 148 18.36 2.49 2.75
C GLY A 148 18.38 2.36 1.22
N VAL A 149 17.66 1.39 0.66
CA VAL A 149 17.52 1.17 -0.79
C VAL A 149 16.13 1.59 -1.24
N ASN A 150 16.05 2.46 -2.25
CA ASN A 150 14.77 2.89 -2.81
C ASN A 150 14.15 1.80 -3.68
N TYR A 151 12.88 1.48 -3.46
CA TYR A 151 12.10 0.50 -4.21
C TYR A 151 10.90 1.10 -4.94
N GLY A 152 10.57 2.37 -4.69
CA GLY A 152 9.36 2.92 -5.27
C GLY A 152 9.38 4.43 -5.49
N ILE A 153 8.64 4.87 -6.51
CA ILE A 153 8.43 6.27 -6.84
C ILE A 153 7.04 6.68 -6.34
N PRO A 154 6.93 7.54 -5.31
CA PRO A 154 5.64 8.01 -4.82
C PRO A 154 4.99 8.92 -5.87
N HIS A 155 3.66 8.83 -6.02
CA HIS A 155 2.93 9.71 -6.91
C HIS A 155 1.83 10.53 -6.25
N GLY A 156 1.50 10.22 -5.00
CA GLY A 156 0.53 10.94 -4.20
C GLY A 156 0.48 10.44 -2.77
N ARG A 157 -0.31 11.12 -1.96
CA ARG A 157 -0.56 10.73 -0.56
C ARG A 157 -1.96 11.16 -0.11
N GLY A 158 -2.51 10.43 0.84
CA GLY A 158 -3.78 10.74 1.47
C GLY A 158 -3.82 10.34 2.94
N ALA A 159 -4.67 11.02 3.71
CA ALA A 159 -5.00 10.61 5.07
C ALA A 159 -6.31 9.81 5.06
N ASN A 160 -6.45 8.86 5.98
CA ASN A 160 -7.73 8.24 6.26
C ASN A 160 -8.58 9.22 7.06
N LEU A 161 -9.74 9.56 6.52
CA LEU A 161 -10.61 10.58 7.08
C LEU A 161 -11.69 9.95 7.96
N LEU A 162 -12.09 10.66 9.01
CA LEU A 162 -13.35 10.41 9.68
C LEU A 162 -14.46 11.11 8.91
N MET A 163 -15.33 10.35 8.25
CA MET A 163 -16.49 10.87 7.49
C MET A 163 -17.78 10.55 8.24
N TRP A 164 -18.76 11.44 8.14
CA TRP A 164 -20.09 11.25 8.72
C TRP A 164 -21.19 11.91 7.90
N ASN A 165 -22.41 11.41 8.06
CA ASN A 165 -23.59 12.12 7.56
C ASN A 165 -23.88 13.32 8.45
N GLY A 166 -23.78 14.54 7.91
CA GLY A 166 -23.96 15.78 8.65
C GLY A 166 -25.37 16.05 9.16
N ASN A 167 -26.38 15.32 8.67
CA ASN A 167 -27.74 15.40 9.20
C ASN A 167 -27.93 14.55 10.45
N ASP A 168 -27.26 13.40 10.53
CA ASP A 168 -27.48 12.37 11.53
C ASP A 168 -26.49 12.46 12.70
N VAL A 169 -25.26 12.92 12.44
CA VAL A 169 -24.19 13.01 13.47
C VAL A 169 -24.03 14.44 13.94
N LYS A 170 -24.49 14.71 15.15
CA LYS A 170 -24.41 16.03 15.77
C LYS A 170 -24.06 15.91 17.27
N PRO A 171 -23.19 16.79 17.81
CA PRO A 171 -22.36 17.77 17.08
C PRO A 171 -21.41 17.08 16.11
N ALA A 172 -20.80 17.86 15.19
CA ALA A 172 -19.74 17.35 14.30
C ALA A 172 -18.61 16.74 15.15
N PRO A 173 -18.19 15.50 14.87
CA PRO A 173 -17.12 14.84 15.63
C PRO A 173 -15.76 15.47 15.31
N THR A 174 -14.90 15.55 16.32
CA THR A 174 -13.51 16.02 16.22
C THR A 174 -12.51 14.94 16.57
N SER A 175 -12.98 13.79 16.99
CA SER A 175 -12.19 12.66 17.52
C SER A 175 -12.72 11.34 16.98
N TRP A 176 -11.82 10.36 16.85
CA TRP A 176 -12.17 8.98 16.54
C TRP A 176 -13.04 8.30 17.61
N ASN A 177 -13.28 8.93 18.76
CA ASN A 177 -14.14 8.37 19.79
C ASN A 177 -15.55 8.05 19.28
N VAL A 178 -16.02 8.72 18.23
CA VAL A 178 -17.35 8.48 17.63
C VAL A 178 -17.45 7.06 17.03
N THR A 179 -16.35 6.46 16.63
CA THR A 179 -16.26 5.08 16.11
C THR A 179 -15.54 4.13 17.06
N MET A 180 -14.60 4.62 17.89
CA MET A 180 -13.72 3.79 18.70
C MET A 180 -14.17 3.66 20.17
N ASP A 181 -14.73 4.71 20.78
CA ASP A 181 -15.27 4.58 22.14
C ASP A 181 -16.58 3.76 22.13
N PRO A 182 -16.66 2.57 22.76
CA PRO A 182 -17.82 1.70 22.69
C PRO A 182 -19.12 2.37 23.15
N LYS A 183 -19.04 3.30 24.13
CA LYS A 183 -20.22 4.02 24.65
C LYS A 183 -20.74 5.06 23.65
N VAL A 184 -19.83 5.73 22.94
CA VAL A 184 -20.18 6.73 21.92
C VAL A 184 -20.61 6.02 20.64
N ALA A 185 -19.84 5.05 20.18
CA ALA A 185 -20.06 4.26 18.97
C ALA A 185 -21.40 3.50 18.98
N SER A 186 -21.85 3.07 20.17
CA SER A 186 -23.15 2.37 20.32
C SER A 186 -24.38 3.17 19.84
N LYS A 187 -24.27 4.50 19.76
CA LYS A 187 -25.31 5.37 19.18
C LYS A 187 -25.51 5.13 17.67
N TYR A 188 -24.48 4.62 17.02
CA TYR A 188 -24.44 4.37 15.57
C TYR A 188 -24.41 2.86 15.27
N LYS A 189 -24.93 2.04 16.18
CA LYS A 189 -24.92 0.58 16.04
C LYS A 189 -25.46 0.12 14.69
N GLY A 190 -24.66 -0.67 13.98
CA GLY A 190 -24.96 -1.19 12.65
C GLY A 190 -24.88 -0.15 11.53
N LYS A 191 -24.28 1.04 11.79
CA LYS A 191 -24.12 2.14 10.82
C LYS A 191 -22.71 2.70 10.76
N ILE A 192 -21.76 2.08 11.47
CA ILE A 192 -20.35 2.40 11.33
C ILE A 192 -19.80 1.66 10.12
N SER A 193 -19.07 2.37 9.28
CA SER A 193 -18.38 1.86 8.09
C SER A 193 -16.89 1.82 8.33
N GLN A 194 -16.27 0.65 8.23
CA GLN A 194 -14.83 0.42 8.49
C GLN A 194 -14.14 -0.17 7.26
N TYR A 195 -12.92 0.27 6.97
CA TYR A 195 -12.13 -0.34 5.90
C TYR A 195 -11.75 -1.79 6.24
N ASP A 196 -11.95 -2.70 5.29
CA ASP A 196 -11.71 -4.14 5.47
C ASP A 196 -10.24 -4.51 5.22
N ASP A 197 -9.37 -4.03 6.10
CA ASP A 197 -7.94 -4.30 6.02
C ASP A 197 -7.34 -4.43 7.43
N PRO A 198 -6.35 -5.32 7.66
CA PRO A 198 -5.64 -5.43 8.94
C PRO A 198 -5.04 -4.11 9.44
N MET A 199 -4.78 -3.14 8.55
CA MET A 199 -4.30 -1.80 8.92
C MET A 199 -5.29 -1.02 9.82
N SER A 200 -6.53 -1.45 9.93
CA SER A 200 -7.48 -0.94 10.92
C SER A 200 -7.01 -1.11 12.38
N ILE A 201 -6.09 -2.06 12.63
CA ILE A 201 -5.45 -2.22 13.95
C ILE A 201 -4.58 -1.00 14.27
N ALA A 202 -3.88 -0.45 13.27
CA ALA A 202 -3.11 0.79 13.44
C ALA A 202 -4.03 2.01 13.70
N GLU A 203 -5.23 2.06 13.12
CA GLU A 203 -6.22 3.11 13.43
C GLU A 203 -6.62 3.07 14.91
N ALA A 204 -6.87 1.87 15.44
CA ALA A 204 -7.14 1.68 16.86
C ALA A 204 -5.91 2.06 17.72
N ALA A 205 -4.70 1.74 17.27
CA ALA A 205 -3.48 2.12 17.97
C ALA A 205 -3.27 3.63 18.00
N VAL A 206 -3.58 4.36 16.92
CA VAL A 206 -3.57 5.85 16.90
C VAL A 206 -4.55 6.42 17.93
N TYR A 207 -5.74 5.85 18.04
CA TYR A 207 -6.71 6.24 19.05
C TYR A 207 -6.18 5.97 20.47
N LEU A 208 -5.67 4.77 20.74
CA LEU A 208 -5.13 4.40 22.05
C LEU A 208 -3.90 5.21 22.45
N LYS A 209 -3.04 5.55 21.50
CA LYS A 209 -1.88 6.43 21.72
C LYS A 209 -2.28 7.76 22.38
N ALA A 210 -3.43 8.30 22.01
CA ALA A 210 -3.94 9.56 22.54
C ALA A 210 -4.73 9.40 23.85
N HIS A 211 -5.45 8.28 24.02
CA HIS A 211 -6.42 8.07 25.11
C HIS A 211 -5.89 7.15 26.24
N GLU A 212 -4.93 6.26 25.94
CA GLU A 212 -4.30 5.35 26.88
C GLU A 212 -2.78 5.47 26.84
N THR A 213 -2.28 6.63 27.22
CA THR A 213 -0.84 6.97 27.14
C THR A 213 0.08 6.04 27.95
N SER A 214 -0.48 5.29 28.93
CA SER A 214 0.25 4.27 29.68
C SER A 214 0.75 3.11 28.83
N LEU A 215 0.13 2.87 27.67
CA LEU A 215 0.59 1.85 26.72
C LEU A 215 1.92 2.22 26.03
N GLY A 216 2.30 3.50 26.01
CA GLY A 216 3.56 3.95 25.42
C GLY A 216 3.68 3.71 23.90
N ILE A 217 2.56 3.71 23.17
CA ILE A 217 2.58 3.52 21.71
C ILE A 217 3.29 4.70 21.05
N GLU A 218 4.41 4.45 20.36
CA GLU A 218 5.14 5.47 19.60
C GLU A 218 4.81 5.39 18.11
N ASN A 219 4.96 4.22 17.49
CA ASN A 219 4.60 3.94 16.12
C ASN A 219 3.39 2.96 16.08
N PRO A 220 2.25 3.30 15.42
CA PRO A 220 1.08 2.45 15.39
C PRO A 220 1.27 1.14 14.58
N TYR A 221 2.39 0.98 13.87
CA TYR A 221 2.74 -0.23 13.10
C TYR A 221 3.78 -1.11 13.81
N GLU A 222 4.42 -0.60 14.87
CA GLU A 222 5.42 -1.30 15.68
C GLU A 222 4.82 -1.57 17.07
N LEU A 223 3.89 -2.51 17.15
CA LEU A 223 3.15 -2.82 18.38
C LEU A 223 3.72 -4.09 19.03
N ASN A 224 4.16 -3.97 20.27
CA ASN A 224 4.43 -5.16 21.09
C ASN A 224 3.13 -5.90 21.45
N GLU A 225 3.22 -7.08 22.05
CA GLU A 225 2.05 -7.93 22.35
C GLU A 225 0.98 -7.21 23.19
N GLU A 226 1.39 -6.41 24.20
CA GLU A 226 0.44 -5.67 25.07
C GLU A 226 -0.32 -4.59 24.28
N GLN A 227 0.41 -3.76 23.52
CA GLN A 227 -0.14 -2.69 22.70
C GLN A 227 -1.06 -3.24 21.60
N PHE A 228 -0.60 -4.30 20.94
CA PHE A 228 -1.36 -4.98 19.89
C PHE A 228 -2.67 -5.57 20.43
N ASN A 229 -2.61 -6.30 21.56
CA ASN A 229 -3.80 -6.88 22.17
C ASN A 229 -4.79 -5.80 22.60
N ALA A 230 -4.33 -4.66 23.12
CA ALA A 230 -5.20 -3.54 23.46
C ALA A 230 -5.94 -2.99 22.22
N ALA A 231 -5.24 -2.82 21.09
CA ALA A 231 -5.84 -2.38 19.83
C ALA A 231 -6.86 -3.40 19.27
N VAL A 232 -6.54 -4.69 19.34
CA VAL A 232 -7.42 -5.79 18.92
C VAL A 232 -8.69 -5.86 19.78
N GLU A 233 -8.56 -5.75 21.10
CA GLU A 233 -9.74 -5.76 21.99
C GLU A 233 -10.64 -4.55 21.76
N LEU A 234 -10.07 -3.35 21.55
CA LEU A 234 -10.85 -2.16 21.19
C LEU A 234 -11.69 -2.39 19.92
N LEU A 235 -11.10 -2.99 18.88
CA LEU A 235 -11.81 -3.28 17.64
C LEU A 235 -12.86 -4.38 17.80
N LYS A 236 -12.64 -5.37 18.67
CA LYS A 236 -13.67 -6.36 19.04
C LYS A 236 -14.85 -5.72 19.76
N GLU A 237 -14.58 -4.74 20.64
CA GLU A 237 -15.64 -3.96 21.29
C GLU A 237 -16.39 -3.05 20.30
N GLN A 238 -15.71 -2.53 19.28
CA GLN A 238 -16.31 -1.75 18.20
C GLN A 238 -17.18 -2.62 17.28
N GLN A 239 -16.76 -3.86 17.00
CA GLN A 239 -17.34 -4.75 15.99
C GLN A 239 -18.88 -4.85 16.02
N PRO A 240 -19.55 -4.98 17.18
CA PRO A 240 -21.03 -5.01 17.23
C PRO A 240 -21.71 -3.75 16.72
N ASN A 241 -20.99 -2.65 16.57
CA ASN A 241 -21.49 -1.37 16.08
C ASN A 241 -21.21 -1.17 14.58
N VAL A 242 -20.30 -1.97 13.99
CA VAL A 242 -19.97 -1.92 12.56
C VAL A 242 -21.11 -2.54 11.76
N GLY A 243 -21.63 -1.79 10.80
CA GLY A 243 -22.63 -2.25 9.84
C GLY A 243 -22.02 -2.71 8.55
N GLU A 244 -20.86 -2.17 8.20
CA GLU A 244 -20.18 -2.49 6.95
C GLU A 244 -18.67 -2.51 7.09
N TYR A 245 -18.07 -3.63 6.64
CA TYR A 245 -16.65 -3.69 6.26
C TYR A 245 -16.54 -3.55 4.74
N TRP A 246 -15.86 -2.50 4.26
CA TRP A 246 -15.73 -2.24 2.83
C TRP A 246 -14.29 -2.47 2.35
N GLY A 247 -14.14 -3.25 1.28
CA GLY A 247 -12.86 -3.46 0.58
C GLY A 247 -12.77 -2.69 -0.74
N GLU A 248 -13.88 -2.12 -1.21
CA GLU A 248 -13.95 -1.32 -2.44
C GLU A 248 -14.67 0.00 -2.17
N ALA A 249 -14.12 1.11 -2.70
CA ALA A 249 -14.66 2.44 -2.50
C ALA A 249 -16.15 2.56 -2.88
N ALA A 250 -16.56 1.93 -4.00
CA ALA A 250 -17.94 1.96 -4.49
C ALA A 250 -18.94 1.38 -3.49
N LYS A 251 -18.53 0.38 -2.70
CA LYS A 251 -19.39 -0.22 -1.66
C LYS A 251 -19.71 0.81 -0.58
N GLN A 252 -18.70 1.50 -0.07
CA GLN A 252 -18.88 2.53 0.95
C GLN A 252 -19.70 3.72 0.43
N ILE A 253 -19.43 4.18 -0.82
CA ILE A 253 -20.20 5.26 -1.46
C ILE A 253 -21.68 4.89 -1.46
N SER A 254 -22.03 3.67 -1.93
CA SER A 254 -23.40 3.19 -1.94
C SER A 254 -24.03 3.14 -0.54
N GLY A 255 -23.29 2.67 0.47
CA GLY A 255 -23.75 2.59 1.85
C GLY A 255 -24.09 3.96 2.45
N PHE A 256 -23.28 4.99 2.19
CA PHE A 256 -23.59 6.35 2.64
C PHE A 256 -24.72 6.99 1.84
N ALA A 257 -24.76 6.80 0.50
CA ALA A 257 -25.79 7.35 -0.35
C ALA A 257 -27.17 6.79 -0.01
N ASN A 258 -27.27 5.51 0.36
CA ASN A 258 -28.53 4.84 0.76
C ASN A 258 -28.89 5.07 2.22
N GLY A 259 -28.00 5.64 3.06
CA GLY A 259 -28.21 5.82 4.49
C GLY A 259 -28.01 4.55 5.34
N ASP A 260 -27.37 3.52 4.76
CA ASP A 260 -26.98 2.31 5.49
C ASP A 260 -25.81 2.62 6.43
N ASN A 261 -24.89 3.49 6.01
CA ASN A 261 -23.77 4.00 6.79
C ASN A 261 -24.02 5.44 7.24
N THR A 262 -23.52 5.78 8.43
CA THR A 262 -23.70 7.11 9.02
C THR A 262 -22.36 7.76 9.42
N VAL A 263 -21.37 6.97 9.80
CA VAL A 263 -20.04 7.44 10.22
C VAL A 263 -19.00 6.35 9.95
N GLY A 264 -17.76 6.73 9.66
CA GLY A 264 -16.69 5.74 9.47
C GLY A 264 -15.41 6.31 8.90
N THR A 265 -14.43 5.44 8.77
CA THR A 265 -13.16 5.72 8.09
C THR A 265 -13.40 5.73 6.58
N THR A 266 -12.83 6.71 5.88
CA THR A 266 -12.95 6.85 4.42
C THR A 266 -11.68 7.45 3.81
N TRP A 267 -11.57 7.40 2.50
CA TRP A 267 -10.59 8.17 1.74
C TRP A 267 -11.23 9.44 1.15
N GLN A 268 -10.42 10.39 0.76
CA GLN A 268 -10.88 11.62 0.12
C GLN A 268 -11.75 11.34 -1.12
N TYR A 269 -11.39 10.35 -1.91
CA TYR A 269 -12.12 9.93 -3.09
C TYR A 269 -13.62 9.70 -2.82
N GLN A 270 -13.97 8.87 -1.84
CA GLN A 270 -15.38 8.60 -1.50
C GLN A 270 -16.08 9.85 -0.97
N TYR A 271 -15.38 10.62 -0.13
CA TYR A 271 -15.93 11.86 0.41
C TYR A 271 -16.33 12.83 -0.70
N PHE A 272 -15.45 13.06 -1.68
CA PHE A 272 -15.74 13.99 -2.78
C PHE A 272 -16.79 13.42 -3.75
N ALA A 273 -16.74 12.13 -4.08
CA ALA A 273 -17.78 11.49 -4.89
C ALA A 273 -19.18 11.66 -4.28
N LEU A 274 -19.33 11.42 -2.99
CA LEU A 274 -20.60 11.62 -2.27
C LEU A 274 -21.02 13.08 -2.24
N LYS A 275 -20.08 14.01 -2.10
CA LYS A 275 -20.37 15.45 -2.15
C LYS A 275 -20.89 15.89 -3.51
N GLU A 276 -20.29 15.40 -4.59
CA GLU A 276 -20.74 15.66 -5.97
C GLU A 276 -22.14 15.11 -6.22
N GLU A 277 -22.49 13.98 -5.64
CA GLU A 277 -23.83 13.39 -5.70
C GLU A 277 -24.86 14.12 -4.79
N GLY A 278 -24.43 15.11 -4.03
CA GLY A 278 -25.30 15.89 -3.14
C GLY A 278 -25.65 15.18 -1.83
N VAL A 279 -24.96 14.10 -1.49
CA VAL A 279 -25.11 13.41 -0.21
C VAL A 279 -24.56 14.31 0.91
N PRO A 280 -25.28 14.50 2.04
CA PRO A 280 -24.90 15.45 3.10
C PRO A 280 -23.78 14.92 3.99
N VAL A 281 -22.67 14.48 3.39
CA VAL A 281 -21.48 14.04 4.10
C VAL A 281 -20.59 15.21 4.51
N ALA A 282 -19.91 15.07 5.64
CA ALA A 282 -18.87 15.94 6.13
C ALA A 282 -17.69 15.08 6.60
N ALA A 283 -16.50 15.65 6.59
CA ALA A 283 -15.31 15.00 7.11
C ALA A 283 -14.61 15.90 8.15
N SER A 284 -13.88 15.32 9.06
CA SER A 284 -13.25 15.99 10.18
C SER A 284 -11.99 16.75 9.81
N PRO A 285 -11.73 17.84 10.56
CA PRO A 285 -12.64 18.92 10.85
C PRO A 285 -12.55 20.01 9.79
N ALA A 286 -13.66 20.60 9.45
CA ALA A 286 -13.80 21.64 8.42
C ALA A 286 -12.95 22.91 8.59
N LYS A 287 -12.23 23.08 9.69
CA LYS A 287 -11.49 24.33 10.00
C LYS A 287 -9.97 24.19 10.11
N GLN A 288 -9.42 22.97 10.19
CA GLN A 288 -7.99 22.76 10.45
C GLN A 288 -7.38 21.59 9.65
N GLY A 289 -7.97 21.27 8.50
CA GLY A 289 -7.64 20.05 7.80
C GLY A 289 -8.42 18.84 8.34
N PHE A 290 -8.51 17.84 7.53
CA PHE A 290 -9.40 16.69 7.67
C PHE A 290 -8.94 15.63 8.69
N LEU A 291 -8.18 15.99 9.72
CA LEU A 291 -7.70 15.03 10.72
C LEU A 291 -8.43 15.17 12.06
N PRO A 292 -8.81 14.05 12.68
CA PRO A 292 -9.22 14.01 14.09
C PRO A 292 -8.12 14.53 15.04
N GLU A 293 -8.48 14.81 16.28
CA GLU A 293 -7.56 15.34 17.29
C GLU A 293 -6.38 14.41 17.55
N GLU A 294 -6.57 13.11 17.42
CA GLU A 294 -5.56 12.06 17.58
C GLU A 294 -4.59 11.97 16.39
N GLY A 295 -4.91 12.60 15.27
CA GLY A 295 -4.29 12.32 13.98
C GLY A 295 -5.01 11.19 13.24
N ALA A 296 -4.37 10.65 12.21
CA ALA A 296 -4.94 9.56 11.42
C ALA A 296 -3.84 8.67 10.84
N THR A 297 -4.20 7.47 10.45
CA THR A 297 -3.40 6.71 9.50
C THR A 297 -3.54 7.30 8.11
N GLY A 298 -2.65 6.95 7.22
CA GLY A 298 -2.69 7.44 5.84
C GLY A 298 -1.87 6.56 4.91
N TRP A 299 -1.83 6.93 3.67
CA TRP A 299 -1.15 6.17 2.63
C TRP A 299 -0.34 7.11 1.72
N SER A 300 0.74 6.57 1.19
CA SER A 300 1.45 7.12 0.05
C SER A 300 1.81 5.96 -0.86
N ASP A 301 1.17 5.92 -2.00
CA ASP A 301 1.35 4.82 -2.93
C ASP A 301 2.58 5.03 -3.79
N THR A 302 3.31 3.96 -4.02
CA THR A 302 4.54 4.01 -4.78
C THR A 302 4.52 3.05 -5.96
N TRP A 303 5.02 3.52 -7.11
CA TRP A 303 5.23 2.68 -8.27
C TRP A 303 6.54 1.91 -8.12
N MET A 304 6.43 0.60 -7.99
CA MET A 304 7.55 -0.33 -7.85
C MET A 304 7.71 -1.15 -9.13
N ILE A 305 8.97 -1.43 -9.51
CA ILE A 305 9.28 -2.29 -10.65
C ILE A 305 9.41 -3.74 -10.23
N ALA A 306 8.82 -4.66 -10.99
CA ALA A 306 8.99 -6.09 -10.75
C ALA A 306 10.45 -6.50 -10.96
N LYS A 307 10.96 -7.41 -10.10
CA LYS A 307 12.32 -7.96 -10.18
C LYS A 307 12.65 -8.53 -11.55
N ASN A 308 11.71 -9.23 -12.15
CA ASN A 308 11.85 -9.86 -13.45
C ASN A 308 10.96 -9.18 -14.51
N ALA A 309 10.85 -7.83 -14.44
CA ALA A 309 10.09 -7.06 -15.41
C ALA A 309 10.52 -7.39 -16.84
N LYS A 310 9.56 -7.71 -17.69
CA LYS A 310 9.82 -7.98 -19.11
C LYS A 310 10.04 -6.68 -19.92
N HIS A 311 9.49 -5.59 -19.40
CA HIS A 311 9.46 -4.29 -20.03
C HIS A 311 10.03 -3.20 -19.10
N PRO A 312 11.28 -3.35 -18.60
CA PRO A 312 11.83 -2.45 -17.58
C PRO A 312 11.98 -1.01 -18.08
N ASN A 313 12.30 -0.79 -19.35
CA ASN A 313 12.42 0.58 -19.86
C ASN A 313 11.05 1.26 -19.92
N CYS A 314 10.01 0.58 -20.41
CA CYS A 314 8.65 1.10 -20.39
C CYS A 314 8.15 1.36 -18.96
N MET A 315 8.57 0.54 -17.96
CA MET A 315 8.21 0.76 -16.55
C MET A 315 8.87 2.02 -15.99
N TYR A 316 10.15 2.26 -16.27
CA TYR A 316 10.83 3.50 -15.88
C TYR A 316 10.23 4.73 -16.56
N GLU A 317 9.88 4.63 -17.85
CA GLU A 317 9.16 5.69 -18.58
C GLU A 317 7.80 5.97 -17.93
N TRP A 318 7.08 4.92 -17.47
CA TRP A 318 5.82 5.08 -16.75
C TRP A 318 6.02 5.77 -15.39
N MET A 319 7.00 5.34 -14.59
CA MET A 319 7.32 5.96 -13.29
C MET A 319 7.64 7.44 -13.44
N ASN A 320 8.39 7.82 -14.49
CA ASN A 320 8.68 9.21 -14.76
C ASN A 320 7.46 10.00 -15.28
N TRP A 321 6.60 9.35 -16.07
CA TRP A 321 5.40 9.95 -16.65
C TRP A 321 4.35 10.29 -15.61
N ILE A 322 4.07 9.36 -14.70
CA ILE A 322 2.98 9.52 -13.71
C ILE A 322 3.27 10.65 -12.71
N ILE A 323 4.52 11.03 -12.55
CA ILE A 323 4.96 12.18 -11.74
C ILE A 323 5.42 13.36 -12.61
N GLU A 324 5.14 13.40 -13.92
CA GLU A 324 5.24 14.65 -14.66
C GLU A 324 4.25 15.68 -14.07
N PRO A 325 4.62 16.96 -13.84
CA PRO A 325 3.78 17.90 -13.10
C PRO A 325 2.32 17.93 -13.53
N LYS A 326 2.06 18.06 -14.85
CA LYS A 326 0.71 18.10 -15.37
C LYS A 326 -0.04 16.78 -15.19
N VAL A 327 0.62 15.65 -15.46
CA VAL A 327 0.02 14.32 -15.31
C VAL A 327 -0.30 14.05 -13.85
N ASN A 328 0.64 14.36 -12.95
CA ASN A 328 0.46 14.17 -11.52
C ASN A 328 -0.68 15.04 -10.96
N ALA A 329 -0.86 16.27 -11.48
CA ALA A 329 -2.00 17.10 -11.16
C ALA A 329 -3.33 16.47 -11.64
N GLU A 330 -3.38 15.95 -12.86
CA GLU A 330 -4.58 15.31 -13.43
C GLU A 330 -4.97 14.04 -12.62
N VAL A 331 -4.01 13.21 -12.25
CA VAL A 331 -4.22 12.02 -11.40
C VAL A 331 -4.70 12.43 -10.02
N ALA A 332 -4.01 13.39 -9.38
CA ALA A 332 -4.34 13.86 -8.04
C ALA A 332 -5.77 14.43 -7.98
N GLU A 333 -6.16 15.27 -8.94
CA GLU A 333 -7.52 15.82 -9.01
C GLU A 333 -8.59 14.73 -9.27
N TYR A 334 -8.27 13.72 -10.07
CA TYR A 334 -9.20 12.64 -10.38
C TYR A 334 -9.41 11.71 -9.19
N PHE A 335 -8.31 11.31 -8.55
CA PHE A 335 -8.34 10.38 -7.43
C PHE A 335 -8.74 11.05 -6.09
N GLY A 336 -8.44 12.33 -5.94
CA GLY A 336 -8.64 13.06 -4.69
C GLY A 336 -7.50 12.81 -3.70
N GLU A 337 -6.26 13.08 -4.12
CA GLU A 337 -5.06 12.93 -3.29
C GLU A 337 -4.17 14.18 -3.35
N ALA A 338 -3.32 14.38 -2.36
CA ALA A 338 -2.26 15.36 -2.47
C ALA A 338 -1.19 14.85 -3.45
N PRO A 339 -0.84 15.62 -4.52
CA PRO A 339 0.15 15.19 -5.48
C PRO A 339 1.53 15.02 -4.83
N ALA A 340 2.36 14.14 -5.40
CA ALA A 340 3.74 13.96 -4.95
C ALA A 340 4.69 15.02 -5.53
N GLN A 341 4.31 15.65 -6.63
CA GLN A 341 5.14 16.57 -7.41
C GLN A 341 4.89 18.03 -7.01
N GLU A 342 5.91 18.73 -6.51
CA GLU A 342 5.81 20.14 -6.08
C GLU A 342 5.17 21.05 -7.14
N LYS A 343 5.56 20.85 -8.42
CA LYS A 343 5.05 21.67 -9.53
C LYS A 343 3.65 21.27 -10.00
N ALA A 344 3.09 20.17 -9.53
CA ALA A 344 1.73 19.78 -9.89
C ALA A 344 0.69 20.79 -9.40
N CYS A 345 0.98 21.49 -8.29
CA CYS A 345 0.09 22.52 -7.76
C CYS A 345 -0.12 23.71 -8.71
N GLU A 346 0.83 23.97 -9.61
CA GLU A 346 0.72 24.98 -10.65
C GLU A 346 -0.13 24.52 -11.84
N GLU A 347 -0.34 23.21 -11.99
CA GLU A 347 -1.00 22.57 -13.14
C GLU A 347 -2.44 22.11 -12.83
N THR A 348 -2.89 22.22 -11.56
CA THR A 348 -4.26 21.83 -11.18
C THR A 348 -5.31 22.76 -11.79
N LYS A 349 -6.45 22.20 -12.20
CA LYS A 349 -7.61 22.95 -12.73
C LYS A 349 -8.28 23.76 -11.61
N ASN A 350 -8.36 23.18 -10.41
CA ASN A 350 -8.81 23.87 -9.21
C ASN A 350 -7.62 24.61 -8.56
N PRO A 351 -7.55 25.94 -8.58
CA PRO A 351 -6.42 26.70 -8.04
C PRO A 351 -6.26 26.55 -6.51
N ASN A 352 -7.26 26.02 -5.82
CA ASN A 352 -7.22 25.77 -4.38
C ASN A 352 -6.90 24.32 -4.05
N PHE A 353 -6.71 23.45 -5.04
CA PHE A 353 -6.60 22.01 -4.86
C PHE A 353 -5.51 21.63 -3.86
N CYS A 354 -4.30 22.13 -4.05
CA CYS A 354 -3.18 21.80 -3.16
C CYS A 354 -3.37 22.30 -1.72
N ALA A 355 -4.06 23.42 -1.55
CA ALA A 355 -4.42 23.90 -0.22
C ALA A 355 -5.54 23.06 0.41
N GLU A 356 -6.53 22.61 -0.39
CA GLU A 356 -7.61 21.73 0.07
C GLU A 356 -7.10 20.34 0.49
N TYR A 357 -6.04 19.86 -0.18
CA TYR A 357 -5.39 18.58 0.10
C TYR A 357 -4.10 18.68 0.92
N HIS A 358 -3.80 19.88 1.45
CA HIS A 358 -2.62 20.14 2.30
C HIS A 358 -1.29 19.72 1.66
N ALA A 359 -1.18 19.72 0.33
CA ALA A 359 -0.01 19.20 -0.38
C ALA A 359 1.30 19.85 0.08
N GLU A 360 1.27 21.17 0.35
CA GLU A 360 2.41 22.00 0.75
C GLU A 360 2.47 22.28 2.26
N GLU A 361 1.75 21.51 3.09
CA GLU A 361 1.63 21.72 4.54
C GLU A 361 2.32 20.61 5.34
N PRO A 362 3.65 20.65 5.57
CA PRO A 362 4.36 19.58 6.27
C PRO A 362 3.84 19.29 7.68
N ASP A 363 3.32 20.30 8.38
CA ASP A 363 2.80 20.13 9.74
C ASP A 363 1.49 19.33 9.79
N PHE A 364 0.70 19.35 8.71
CA PHE A 364 -0.45 18.48 8.55
C PHE A 364 0.01 17.02 8.48
N TRP A 365 0.99 16.73 7.63
CA TRP A 365 1.46 15.36 7.37
C TRP A 365 2.24 14.74 8.53
N LYS A 366 2.80 15.52 9.44
CA LYS A 366 3.39 15.02 10.70
C LYS A 366 2.38 14.35 11.63
N ARG A 367 1.09 14.53 11.41
CA ARG A 367 -0.01 13.92 12.16
C ARG A 367 -0.62 12.73 11.43
N VAL A 368 -0.07 12.35 10.28
CA VAL A 368 -0.46 11.19 9.48
C VAL A 368 0.58 10.11 9.63
N TYR A 369 0.15 8.97 10.13
CA TYR A 369 0.97 7.76 10.22
C TYR A 369 0.76 6.97 8.92
N TYR A 370 1.74 7.04 8.03
CA TYR A 370 1.66 6.35 6.75
C TYR A 370 1.72 4.84 6.94
N TRP A 371 0.92 4.11 6.17
CA TRP A 371 0.91 2.66 6.21
C TRP A 371 2.29 2.08 5.95
N GLU A 372 2.71 1.23 6.87
CA GLU A 372 3.93 0.45 6.82
C GLU A 372 3.61 -1.02 7.01
N THR A 373 4.48 -1.91 6.56
CA THR A 373 4.34 -3.34 6.84
C THR A 373 4.72 -3.59 8.30
N PRO A 374 3.81 -4.08 9.16
CA PRO A 374 4.21 -4.52 10.51
C PRO A 374 5.22 -5.65 10.45
N LEU A 375 6.34 -5.47 11.11
CA LEU A 375 7.45 -6.43 11.18
C LEU A 375 7.62 -6.92 12.61
N ALA A 376 8.24 -8.10 12.78
CA ALA A 376 8.55 -8.64 14.12
C ALA A 376 9.60 -7.77 14.84
N ASP A 377 10.54 -7.19 14.11
CA ASP A 377 11.48 -6.20 14.64
C ASP A 377 10.78 -4.85 14.84
N CYS A 378 10.76 -4.38 16.09
CA CYS A 378 10.22 -3.07 16.49
C CYS A 378 11.14 -1.88 16.13
N GLY A 379 12.03 -2.00 15.16
CA GLY A 379 13.00 -0.95 14.81
C GLY A 379 14.19 -0.84 15.79
N ASN A 380 14.27 -1.73 16.78
CA ASN A 380 15.33 -1.80 17.79
C ASN A 380 16.27 -3.00 17.61
N GLY A 381 16.01 -3.87 16.62
CA GLY A 381 16.76 -5.11 16.34
C GLY A 381 16.31 -6.30 17.18
N GLU A 382 15.18 -6.19 17.90
CA GLU A 382 14.57 -7.28 18.68
C GLU A 382 13.23 -7.68 18.04
N GLU A 383 12.93 -9.00 18.02
CA GLU A 383 11.69 -9.54 17.45
C GLU A 383 10.60 -9.61 18.54
N ASP A 384 10.16 -8.47 19.04
CA ASP A 384 9.14 -8.34 20.10
C ASP A 384 7.87 -7.64 19.66
N CYS A 385 7.77 -7.26 18.38
CA CYS A 385 6.56 -6.73 17.75
C CYS A 385 5.75 -7.81 17.01
N MET A 386 4.48 -7.55 16.88
CA MET A 386 3.54 -8.43 16.17
C MET A 386 3.64 -8.20 14.66
N ASP A 387 4.02 -9.24 13.92
CA ASP A 387 4.21 -9.15 12.47
C ASP A 387 2.88 -9.10 11.68
N TYR A 388 2.99 -8.87 10.38
CA TYR A 388 1.82 -8.77 9.51
C TYR A 388 0.94 -10.02 9.51
N ASN A 389 1.50 -11.22 9.71
CA ASN A 389 0.70 -12.45 9.77
C ASN A 389 -0.17 -12.49 11.03
N ASP A 390 0.34 -11.96 12.14
CA ASP A 390 -0.43 -11.84 13.39
C ASP A 390 -1.55 -10.82 13.24
N TRP A 391 -1.28 -9.71 12.54
CA TRP A 391 -2.31 -8.71 12.19
C TRP A 391 -3.41 -9.31 11.34
N VAL A 392 -3.10 -10.10 10.32
CA VAL A 392 -4.09 -10.78 9.47
C VAL A 392 -4.94 -11.78 10.28
N LYS A 393 -4.30 -12.57 11.17
CA LYS A 393 -5.03 -13.51 12.06
C LYS A 393 -5.98 -12.77 12.99
N ALA A 394 -5.49 -11.69 13.64
CA ALA A 394 -6.30 -10.89 14.56
C ALA A 394 -7.46 -10.21 13.81
N TRP A 395 -7.22 -9.62 12.65
CA TRP A 395 -8.26 -9.00 11.82
C TRP A 395 -9.36 -9.99 11.45
N THR A 396 -8.98 -11.20 11.04
CA THR A 396 -9.94 -12.27 10.78
C THR A 396 -10.78 -12.60 12.03
N SER A 397 -10.15 -12.67 13.21
CA SER A 397 -10.84 -12.92 14.48
C SER A 397 -11.75 -11.77 14.93
N ILE A 398 -11.41 -10.51 14.58
CA ILE A 398 -12.24 -9.33 14.89
C ILE A 398 -13.55 -9.38 14.10
N LYS A 399 -13.47 -9.74 12.84
CA LYS A 399 -14.66 -9.76 11.97
C LYS A 399 -15.60 -10.93 12.24
N GLY A 400 -15.11 -12.07 12.71
CA GLY A 400 -15.88 -13.28 13.00
C GLY A 400 -15.90 -14.28 11.87
#